data_500329d96f2ec0d829f06392fa2100bc
#
_entry.id   500329d96f2ec0d829f06392fa2100bc
#
_cell.length_a   1.000
_cell.length_b   1.000
_cell.length_c   1.000
_cell.angle_alpha   90.00
_cell.angle_beta   90.00
_cell.angle_gamma   90.00
#
_symmetry.space_group_name_H-M   'P 1'
#
loop_
_entity.id
_entity.type
_entity.pdbx_description
1 polymer ?
#
loop_
_entity_poly.entity_id
_entity_poly.type
_entity_poly.pdbx_seq_one_letter_code
_entity_poly.pdbx_strand_id
1 'polypeptide(L)'
;DEPEPPAPKIDPEYLLNAPQIVGWGSTQEQELLFSALLLFYSPEMSILDVGCGRADLYGYLTKVFQTEISYKGIDYNPNLLMFAKEKYPSVNVSSLDILNLSETHDWVVGSGLFNINDQKDLTEYAKQCIDKMYESANIGIAFNMLTGYPDNISDEDKAVLAPHNPSVWLDYLIGKYTKVICRTDYMLGDVTFFILK
;
A
#
# COMPACT_ATOMS: atom_id res chain seq x y z
N ASP A 1 23.10 -18.94 32.11
CA ASP A 1 22.36 -18.08 31.19
C ASP A 1 23.36 -17.16 30.53
N GLU A 2 23.79 -17.48 29.30
CA GLU A 2 24.58 -16.55 28.47
C GLU A 2 23.61 -15.47 27.98
N PRO A 3 24.05 -14.18 28.00
CA PRO A 3 23.21 -13.11 27.46
C PRO A 3 22.99 -13.31 25.95
N GLU A 4 21.76 -13.14 25.48
CA GLU A 4 21.44 -13.18 24.06
C GLU A 4 22.38 -12.25 23.27
N PRO A 5 22.91 -12.70 22.11
CA PRO A 5 23.72 -11.85 21.27
C PRO A 5 22.92 -10.59 20.89
N PRO A 6 23.57 -9.40 20.88
CA PRO A 6 22.88 -8.19 20.46
C PRO A 6 22.33 -8.34 19.05
N ALA A 7 21.11 -7.88 18.83
CA ALA A 7 20.47 -7.91 17.51
C ALA A 7 21.41 -7.27 16.46
N PRO A 8 21.50 -7.83 15.26
CA PRO A 8 22.37 -7.28 14.20
C PRO A 8 22.01 -5.81 13.95
N LYS A 9 23.01 -4.95 14.00
CA LYS A 9 22.85 -3.54 13.64
C LYS A 9 22.63 -3.48 12.12
N ILE A 10 21.39 -3.23 11.72
CA ILE A 10 21.03 -3.04 10.31
C ILE A 10 21.57 -1.66 9.91
N ASP A 11 22.22 -1.58 8.73
CA ASP A 11 22.73 -0.35 8.16
C ASP A 11 21.58 0.67 8.00
N PRO A 12 21.68 1.89 8.54
CA PRO A 12 20.67 2.92 8.36
C PRO A 12 20.33 3.22 6.89
N GLU A 13 21.32 3.18 6.00
CA GLU A 13 21.11 3.38 4.56
C GLU A 13 20.31 2.24 3.94
N TYR A 14 20.49 1.00 4.41
CA TYR A 14 19.65 -0.14 4.03
C TYR A 14 18.19 0.06 4.48
N LEU A 15 17.97 0.51 5.72
CA LEU A 15 16.62 0.78 6.24
C LEU A 15 15.89 1.89 5.45
N LEU A 16 16.66 2.87 4.93
CA LEU A 16 16.08 3.96 4.14
C LEU A 16 15.69 3.54 2.72
N ASN A 17 16.40 2.62 2.11
CA ASN A 17 16.30 2.36 0.67
C ASN A 17 15.84 0.97 0.29
N ALA A 18 16.02 -0.04 1.12
CA ALA A 18 15.66 -1.41 0.77
C ALA A 18 14.14 -1.61 0.70
N PRO A 19 13.56 -1.99 -0.45
CA PRO A 19 12.13 -2.22 -0.58
C PRO A 19 11.62 -3.36 0.32
N GLN A 20 12.48 -4.31 0.66
CA GLN A 20 12.17 -5.44 1.55
C GLN A 20 11.72 -5.02 2.95
N ILE A 21 12.12 -3.83 3.42
CA ILE A 21 11.71 -3.27 4.72
C ILE A 21 10.17 -3.06 4.78
N VAL A 22 9.57 -2.81 3.62
CA VAL A 22 8.12 -2.64 3.46
C VAL A 22 7.46 -3.82 2.73
N GLY A 23 8.16 -4.97 2.67
CA GLY A 23 7.62 -6.23 2.16
C GLY A 23 7.69 -6.44 0.64
N TRP A 24 8.51 -5.66 -0.08
CA TRP A 24 8.66 -5.81 -1.53
C TRP A 24 9.91 -6.60 -1.90
N GLY A 25 9.82 -7.44 -2.94
CA GLY A 25 10.95 -8.23 -3.43
C GLY A 25 12.04 -7.39 -4.09
N SER A 26 11.65 -6.36 -4.83
CA SER A 26 12.57 -5.44 -5.51
C SER A 26 11.93 -4.06 -5.76
N THR A 27 12.75 -3.05 -6.05
CA THR A 27 12.26 -1.72 -6.47
C THR A 27 11.47 -1.78 -7.78
N GLN A 28 11.84 -2.67 -8.70
CA GLN A 28 11.15 -2.83 -9.98
C GLN A 28 9.73 -3.39 -9.79
N GLU A 29 9.57 -4.40 -8.94
CA GLU A 29 8.25 -4.94 -8.58
C GLU A 29 7.39 -3.89 -7.90
N GLN A 30 7.95 -3.13 -6.96
CA GLN A 30 7.26 -2.03 -6.29
C GLN A 30 6.80 -0.94 -7.26
N GLU A 31 7.68 -0.50 -8.20
CA GLU A 31 7.34 0.49 -9.22
C GLU A 31 6.26 -0.03 -10.19
N LEU A 32 6.28 -1.33 -10.52
CA LEU A 32 5.25 -1.96 -11.35
C LEU A 32 3.88 -1.92 -10.68
N LEU A 33 3.82 -2.24 -9.39
CA LEU A 33 2.60 -2.17 -8.58
C LEU A 33 2.08 -0.73 -8.46
N PHE A 34 2.97 0.24 -8.23
CA PHE A 34 2.58 1.66 -8.23
C PHE A 34 2.01 2.09 -9.58
N SER A 35 2.63 1.68 -10.69
CA SER A 35 2.11 2.00 -12.02
C SER A 35 0.73 1.41 -12.26
N ALA A 36 0.46 0.20 -11.73
CA ALA A 36 -0.85 -0.42 -11.81
C ALA A 36 -1.91 0.37 -11.03
N LEU A 37 -1.62 0.79 -9.80
CA LEU A 37 -2.54 1.58 -8.94
C LEU A 37 -2.88 2.96 -9.53
N LEU A 38 -2.00 3.51 -10.37
CA LEU A 38 -2.12 4.86 -10.91
C LEU A 38 -2.77 4.91 -12.31
N LEU A 39 -3.39 3.82 -12.78
CA LEU A 39 -3.97 3.72 -14.13
C LEU A 39 -4.95 4.87 -14.47
N PHE A 40 -5.71 5.35 -13.50
CA PHE A 40 -6.70 6.42 -13.65
C PHE A 40 -6.30 7.71 -12.92
N TYR A 41 -5.10 7.76 -12.38
CA TYR A 41 -4.57 8.94 -11.69
C TYR A 41 -3.94 9.93 -12.68
N SER A 42 -4.08 11.21 -12.40
CA SER A 42 -3.37 12.30 -13.07
C SER A 42 -2.74 13.23 -12.02
N PRO A 43 -1.57 13.85 -12.29
CA PRO A 43 -0.83 14.61 -11.30
C PRO A 43 -1.55 15.88 -10.78
N GLU A 44 -2.61 16.32 -11.46
CA GLU A 44 -3.47 17.41 -11.00
C GLU A 44 -4.43 16.99 -9.86
N MET A 45 -4.63 15.67 -9.68
CA MET A 45 -5.47 15.12 -8.62
C MET A 45 -4.72 15.13 -7.30
N SER A 46 -5.44 15.41 -6.21
CA SER A 46 -4.94 15.12 -4.86
C SER A 46 -4.94 13.60 -4.62
N ILE A 47 -3.85 13.07 -4.06
CA ILE A 47 -3.71 11.65 -3.78
C ILE A 47 -3.49 11.38 -2.29
N LEU A 48 -4.25 10.42 -1.75
CA LEU A 48 -4.05 9.84 -0.43
C LEU A 48 -3.45 8.43 -0.57
N ASP A 49 -2.32 8.21 0.09
CA ASP A 49 -1.62 6.92 0.18
C ASP A 49 -1.87 6.30 1.56
N VAL A 50 -2.68 5.25 1.60
CA VAL A 50 -3.07 4.54 2.83
C VAL A 50 -2.11 3.39 3.08
N GLY A 51 -1.50 3.36 4.28
CA GLY A 51 -0.39 2.46 4.56
C GLY A 51 0.87 2.89 3.80
N CYS A 52 1.17 4.19 3.80
CA CYS A 52 2.21 4.78 2.95
C CYS A 52 3.64 4.33 3.30
N GLY A 53 3.85 3.70 4.45
CA GLY A 53 5.16 3.26 4.91
C GLY A 53 6.19 4.38 4.88
N ARG A 54 7.24 4.20 4.08
CA ARG A 54 8.32 5.18 3.86
C ARG A 54 8.03 6.21 2.78
N ALA A 55 6.78 6.33 2.34
CA ALA A 55 6.35 7.20 1.24
C ALA A 55 7.06 6.90 -0.10
N ASP A 56 7.32 5.62 -0.38
CA ASP A 56 7.99 5.22 -1.62
C ASP A 56 7.13 5.56 -2.87
N LEU A 57 5.79 5.53 -2.74
CA LEU A 57 4.88 6.01 -3.79
C LEU A 57 5.05 7.50 -4.08
N TYR A 58 5.27 8.35 -3.06
CA TYR A 58 5.59 9.76 -3.27
C TYR A 58 6.86 9.93 -4.10
N GLY A 59 7.92 9.17 -3.78
CA GLY A 59 9.16 9.17 -4.56
C GLY A 59 8.96 8.72 -6.01
N TYR A 60 8.12 7.71 -6.24
CA TYR A 60 7.75 7.25 -7.57
C TYR A 60 6.99 8.32 -8.35
N LEU A 61 5.96 8.93 -7.75
CA LEU A 61 5.15 10.00 -8.38
C LEU A 61 6.01 11.19 -8.79
N THR A 62 6.89 11.68 -7.90
CA THR A 62 7.77 12.82 -8.20
C THR A 62 8.78 12.51 -9.32
N LYS A 63 9.28 11.26 -9.36
CA LYS A 63 10.17 10.77 -10.42
C LYS A 63 9.48 10.72 -11.79
N VAL A 64 8.24 10.20 -11.83
CA VAL A 64 7.51 9.95 -13.07
C VAL A 64 6.91 11.24 -13.65
N PHE A 65 6.25 12.02 -12.82
CA PHE A 65 5.51 13.21 -13.30
C PHE A 65 6.35 14.48 -13.34
N GLN A 66 7.47 14.54 -12.58
CA GLN A 66 8.39 15.68 -12.55
C GLN A 66 7.68 17.03 -12.29
N THR A 67 6.63 17.01 -11.49
CA THR A 67 5.81 18.16 -11.08
C THR A 67 5.51 18.10 -9.60
N GLU A 68 4.98 19.17 -9.03
CA GLU A 68 4.46 19.16 -7.66
C GLU A 68 3.24 18.24 -7.58
N ILE A 69 3.24 17.36 -6.58
CA ILE A 69 2.17 16.38 -6.33
C ILE A 69 1.43 16.78 -5.06
N SER A 70 0.12 16.93 -5.15
CA SER A 70 -0.75 17.09 -3.98
C SER A 70 -0.91 15.73 -3.28
N TYR A 71 0.12 15.35 -2.50
CA TYR A 71 0.23 14.05 -1.84
C TYR A 71 0.00 14.16 -0.34
N LYS A 72 -0.72 13.18 0.20
CA LYS A 72 -0.76 12.86 1.63
C LYS A 72 -0.58 11.37 1.84
N GLY A 73 0.29 10.98 2.77
CA GLY A 73 0.45 9.61 3.23
C GLY A 73 -0.04 9.44 4.67
N ILE A 74 -0.70 8.33 4.95
CA ILE A 74 -1.03 7.91 6.31
C ILE A 74 -0.55 6.50 6.58
N ASP A 75 -0.02 6.28 7.78
CA ASP A 75 0.41 4.96 8.26
C ASP A 75 0.26 4.91 9.79
N TYR A 76 -0.02 3.75 10.34
CA TYR A 76 -0.08 3.60 11.80
C TYR A 76 1.31 3.41 12.43
N ASN A 77 2.34 3.02 11.65
CA ASN A 77 3.69 2.76 12.14
C ASN A 77 4.55 4.05 12.14
N PRO A 78 4.81 4.66 13.31
CA PRO A 78 5.56 5.91 13.39
C PRO A 78 7.02 5.78 12.96
N ASN A 79 7.61 4.59 13.03
CA ASN A 79 9.00 4.37 12.60
C ASN A 79 9.13 4.47 11.08
N LEU A 80 8.16 3.91 10.33
CA LEU A 80 8.15 4.05 8.86
C LEU A 80 7.96 5.51 8.45
N LEU A 81 7.10 6.25 9.13
CA LEU A 81 6.90 7.68 8.88
C LEU A 81 8.13 8.53 9.22
N MET A 82 8.92 8.13 10.21
CA MET A 82 10.21 8.76 10.49
C MET A 82 11.17 8.58 9.31
N PHE A 83 11.29 7.37 8.76
CA PHE A 83 12.08 7.10 7.56
C PHE A 83 11.55 7.84 6.33
N ALA A 84 10.23 7.96 6.17
CA ALA A 84 9.63 8.75 5.09
C ALA A 84 10.09 10.20 5.12
N LYS A 85 10.07 10.84 6.30
CA LYS A 85 10.51 12.24 6.49
C LYS A 85 12.03 12.42 6.37
N GLU A 86 12.81 11.41 6.73
CA GLU A 86 14.26 11.43 6.53
C GLU A 86 14.60 11.34 5.03
N LYS A 87 13.93 10.46 4.29
CA LYS A 87 14.13 10.28 2.86
C LYS A 87 13.55 11.43 2.03
N TYR A 88 12.42 11.96 2.42
CA TYR A 88 11.71 13.06 1.74
C TYR A 88 11.32 14.15 2.75
N PRO A 89 12.20 15.12 3.08
CA PRO A 89 11.97 16.07 4.17
C PRO A 89 10.69 16.91 4.07
N SER A 90 10.18 17.14 2.85
CA SER A 90 8.96 17.92 2.58
C SER A 90 7.70 17.07 2.44
N VAL A 91 7.79 15.73 2.58
CA VAL A 91 6.64 14.84 2.39
C VAL A 91 5.57 15.07 3.46
N ASN A 92 4.33 15.15 3.03
CA ASN A 92 3.18 15.25 3.92
C ASN A 92 2.73 13.85 4.37
N VAL A 93 3.20 13.42 5.54
CA VAL A 93 2.81 12.13 6.13
C VAL A 93 2.41 12.30 7.59
N SER A 94 1.43 11.51 8.04
CA SER A 94 0.93 11.52 9.41
C SER A 94 0.58 10.14 9.94
N SER A 95 0.74 9.95 11.27
CA SER A 95 0.31 8.73 11.93
C SER A 95 -1.20 8.77 12.13
N LEU A 96 -1.92 7.96 11.35
CA LEU A 96 -3.37 7.91 11.37
C LEU A 96 -3.86 6.56 10.86
N ASP A 97 -4.85 5.98 11.55
CA ASP A 97 -5.63 4.87 11.01
C ASP A 97 -6.65 5.42 10.01
N ILE A 98 -6.75 4.78 8.83
CA ILE A 98 -7.72 5.16 7.79
C ILE A 98 -9.14 5.26 8.32
N LEU A 99 -9.54 4.40 9.25
CA LEU A 99 -10.90 4.39 9.82
C LEU A 99 -11.23 5.68 10.58
N ASN A 100 -10.22 6.44 10.99
CA ASN A 100 -10.36 7.74 11.68
C ASN A 100 -10.20 8.95 10.74
N LEU A 101 -10.04 8.73 9.42
CA LEU A 101 -9.87 9.81 8.44
C LEU A 101 -11.16 10.63 8.30
N SER A 102 -11.04 11.97 8.27
CA SER A 102 -12.17 12.89 8.12
C SER A 102 -12.09 13.79 6.89
N GLU A 103 -11.06 13.67 6.08
CA GLU A 103 -10.84 14.47 4.87
C GLU A 103 -11.02 13.63 3.59
N THR A 104 -11.14 14.32 2.45
CA THR A 104 -11.30 13.69 1.14
C THR A 104 -10.17 14.08 0.19
N HIS A 105 -9.87 13.17 -0.75
CA HIS A 105 -8.88 13.33 -1.80
C HIS A 105 -9.49 12.86 -3.13
N ASP A 106 -8.91 13.29 -4.26
CA ASP A 106 -9.45 12.88 -5.56
C ASP A 106 -9.20 11.40 -5.82
N TRP A 107 -8.00 10.93 -5.53
CA TRP A 107 -7.59 9.54 -5.68
C TRP A 107 -7.08 8.97 -4.36
N VAL A 108 -7.57 7.79 -3.96
CA VAL A 108 -7.14 7.13 -2.72
C VAL A 108 -6.55 5.77 -3.08
N VAL A 109 -5.33 5.50 -2.63
CA VAL A 109 -4.63 4.25 -2.93
C VAL A 109 -4.20 3.51 -1.67
N GLY A 110 -4.06 2.18 -1.78
CA GLY A 110 -3.46 1.33 -0.77
C GLY A 110 -2.60 0.26 -1.44
N SER A 111 -1.28 0.34 -1.28
CA SER A 111 -0.33 -0.61 -1.85
C SER A 111 0.10 -1.63 -0.82
N GLY A 112 -0.27 -2.90 -1.01
CA GLY A 112 0.07 -3.98 -0.08
C GLY A 112 -0.61 -3.91 1.29
N LEU A 113 -1.60 -3.03 1.45
CA LEU A 113 -2.26 -2.72 2.72
C LEU A 113 -2.86 -3.96 3.42
N PHE A 114 -3.28 -4.96 2.64
CA PHE A 114 -3.97 -6.15 3.16
C PHE A 114 -3.15 -7.44 3.03
N ASN A 115 -1.86 -7.34 2.72
CA ASN A 115 -1.02 -8.50 2.44
C ASN A 115 -0.43 -9.16 3.70
N ILE A 116 -0.57 -8.56 4.87
CA ILE A 116 -0.02 -9.04 6.15
C ILE A 116 -1.16 -9.50 7.06
N ASN A 117 -1.01 -10.69 7.64
CA ASN A 117 -1.98 -11.27 8.56
C ASN A 117 -1.73 -10.79 9.99
N ASP A 118 -1.86 -9.50 10.23
CA ASP A 118 -1.66 -8.84 11.53
C ASP A 118 -2.99 -8.49 12.24
N GLN A 119 -4.13 -8.74 11.60
CA GLN A 119 -5.46 -8.47 12.13
C GLN A 119 -6.19 -9.75 12.54
N LYS A 120 -7.00 -9.68 13.58
CA LYS A 120 -7.80 -10.81 14.06
C LYS A 120 -8.77 -11.35 13.01
N ASP A 121 -9.36 -10.46 12.22
CA ASP A 121 -10.18 -10.76 11.04
C ASP A 121 -9.76 -9.79 9.92
N LEU A 122 -8.74 -10.19 9.17
CA LEU A 122 -8.18 -9.37 8.10
C LEU A 122 -9.22 -9.08 7.01
N THR A 123 -10.10 -10.04 6.70
CA THR A 123 -11.13 -9.87 5.67
C THR A 123 -12.12 -8.78 6.05
N GLU A 124 -12.62 -8.80 7.28
CA GLU A 124 -13.55 -7.77 7.76
C GLU A 124 -12.88 -6.41 7.90
N TYR A 125 -11.65 -6.37 8.42
CA TYR A 125 -10.85 -5.15 8.48
C TYR A 125 -10.61 -4.55 7.08
N ALA A 126 -10.24 -5.37 6.08
CA ALA A 126 -10.03 -4.92 4.72
C ALA A 126 -11.32 -4.32 4.10
N LYS A 127 -12.48 -4.93 4.35
CA LYS A 127 -13.77 -4.38 3.90
C LYS A 127 -14.04 -3.00 4.50
N GLN A 128 -13.83 -2.82 5.81
CA GLN A 128 -14.01 -1.52 6.48
C GLN A 128 -13.04 -0.47 5.94
N CYS A 129 -11.78 -0.84 5.72
CA CYS A 129 -10.79 0.06 5.10
C CYS A 129 -11.19 0.46 3.68
N ILE A 130 -11.62 -0.48 2.83
CA ILE A 130 -12.08 -0.22 1.46
C ILE A 130 -13.29 0.72 1.47
N ASP A 131 -14.26 0.49 2.36
CA ASP A 131 -15.40 1.39 2.52
C ASP A 131 -14.97 2.80 2.86
N LYS A 132 -14.06 2.93 3.82
CA LYS A 132 -13.55 4.23 4.26
C LYS A 132 -12.70 4.92 3.19
N MET A 133 -11.87 4.18 2.47
CA MET A 133 -11.14 4.69 1.31
C MET A 133 -12.13 5.24 0.25
N TYR A 134 -13.18 4.48 -0.07
CA TYR A 134 -14.19 4.89 -1.02
C TYR A 134 -14.96 6.13 -0.55
N GLU A 135 -15.36 6.20 0.71
CA GLU A 135 -15.99 7.40 1.30
C GLU A 135 -15.09 8.63 1.16
N SER A 136 -13.80 8.46 1.38
CA SER A 136 -12.79 9.52 1.37
C SER A 136 -12.29 9.90 -0.03
N ALA A 137 -12.74 9.21 -1.09
CA ALA A 137 -12.37 9.51 -2.47
C ALA A 137 -13.43 10.40 -3.16
N ASN A 138 -12.99 11.38 -3.97
CA ASN A 138 -13.86 12.17 -4.83
C ASN A 138 -14.07 11.49 -6.20
N ILE A 139 -13.04 10.85 -6.75
CA ILE A 139 -13.04 10.24 -8.09
C ILE A 139 -13.02 8.71 -8.01
N GLY A 140 -12.16 8.14 -7.18
CA GLY A 140 -12.08 6.70 -7.03
C GLY A 140 -10.93 6.24 -6.16
N ILE A 141 -10.88 4.93 -5.97
CA ILE A 141 -9.83 4.27 -5.20
C ILE A 141 -9.15 3.18 -6.02
N ALA A 142 -7.92 2.85 -5.65
CA ALA A 142 -7.21 1.69 -6.14
C ALA A 142 -6.47 1.00 -4.98
N PHE A 143 -6.50 -0.32 -4.95
CA PHE A 143 -5.71 -1.10 -4.01
C PHE A 143 -5.33 -2.43 -4.63
N ASN A 144 -4.20 -2.96 -4.21
CA ASN A 144 -3.76 -4.28 -4.63
C ASN A 144 -3.77 -5.28 -3.48
N MET A 145 -3.84 -6.55 -3.84
CA MET A 145 -3.81 -7.68 -2.94
C MET A 145 -2.94 -8.80 -3.51
N LEU A 146 -2.16 -9.42 -2.64
CA LEU A 146 -1.42 -10.64 -2.94
C LEU A 146 -2.41 -11.78 -3.22
N THR A 147 -2.22 -12.54 -4.30
CA THR A 147 -3.10 -13.68 -4.68
C THR A 147 -2.40 -15.03 -4.60
N GLY A 148 -1.10 -15.03 -4.35
CA GLY A 148 -0.28 -16.21 -4.18
C GLY A 148 1.02 -15.88 -3.44
N TYR A 149 1.75 -16.88 -3.05
CA TYR A 149 3.04 -16.67 -2.43
C TYR A 149 4.12 -16.46 -3.51
N PRO A 150 5.07 -15.53 -3.27
CA PRO A 150 6.26 -15.42 -4.12
C PRO A 150 7.05 -16.74 -4.20
N ASP A 151 7.74 -16.97 -5.31
CA ASP A 151 8.63 -18.11 -5.45
C ASP A 151 9.76 -18.05 -4.41
N ASN A 152 10.14 -19.21 -3.87
CA ASN A 152 11.25 -19.37 -2.91
C ASN A 152 11.09 -18.60 -1.57
N ILE A 153 9.87 -18.28 -1.18
CA ILE A 153 9.61 -17.64 0.11
C ILE A 153 9.79 -18.62 1.27
N SER A 154 10.31 -18.15 2.39
CA SER A 154 10.48 -18.93 3.62
C SER A 154 9.13 -19.33 4.26
N ASP A 155 9.11 -20.39 5.07
CA ASP A 155 7.89 -20.78 5.77
C ASP A 155 7.50 -19.76 6.87
N GLU A 156 8.48 -19.06 7.44
CA GLU A 156 8.27 -17.95 8.37
C GLU A 156 7.54 -16.78 7.68
N ASP A 157 7.96 -16.41 6.48
CA ASP A 157 7.33 -15.33 5.72
C ASP A 157 5.93 -15.74 5.24
N LYS A 158 5.72 -17.00 4.84
CA LYS A 158 4.38 -17.51 4.50
C LYS A 158 3.41 -17.41 5.69
N ALA A 159 3.90 -17.57 6.91
CA ALA A 159 3.06 -17.50 8.11
C ALA A 159 2.51 -16.08 8.37
N VAL A 160 3.18 -15.04 7.88
CA VAL A 160 2.76 -13.63 8.06
C VAL A 160 2.03 -13.06 6.83
N LEU A 161 2.19 -13.65 5.65
CA LEU A 161 1.50 -13.20 4.44
C LEU A 161 0.07 -13.74 4.37
N ALA A 162 -0.83 -12.95 3.78
CA ALA A 162 -2.23 -13.28 3.59
C ALA A 162 -2.63 -13.20 2.11
N PRO A 163 -2.40 -14.26 1.31
CA PRO A 163 -2.91 -14.30 -0.05
C PRO A 163 -4.45 -14.31 -0.09
N HIS A 164 -5.00 -13.54 -0.99
CA HIS A 164 -6.44 -13.37 -1.19
C HIS A 164 -6.92 -14.08 -2.45
N ASN A 165 -8.16 -14.59 -2.43
CA ASN A 165 -8.80 -15.08 -3.64
C ASN A 165 -9.45 -13.92 -4.41
N PRO A 166 -8.94 -13.55 -5.60
CA PRO A 166 -9.43 -12.39 -6.35
C PRO A 166 -10.88 -12.55 -6.81
N SER A 167 -11.36 -13.78 -7.06
CA SER A 167 -12.75 -13.99 -7.47
C SER A 167 -13.74 -13.70 -6.34
N VAL A 168 -13.39 -14.06 -5.09
CA VAL A 168 -14.21 -13.77 -3.91
C VAL A 168 -14.27 -12.26 -3.66
N TRP A 169 -13.15 -11.58 -3.80
CA TRP A 169 -13.12 -10.12 -3.65
C TRP A 169 -13.87 -9.41 -4.78
N LEU A 170 -13.72 -9.85 -6.02
CA LEU A 170 -14.45 -9.28 -7.15
C LEU A 170 -15.96 -9.42 -6.96
N ASP A 171 -16.45 -10.61 -6.56
CA ASP A 171 -17.86 -10.84 -6.29
C ASP A 171 -18.41 -9.91 -5.19
N TYR A 172 -17.69 -9.78 -4.09
CA TYR A 172 -18.03 -8.83 -3.01
C TYR A 172 -18.08 -7.39 -3.51
N LEU A 173 -17.06 -6.94 -4.27
CA LEU A 173 -16.95 -5.56 -4.71
C LEU A 173 -18.05 -5.20 -5.73
N ILE A 174 -18.33 -6.05 -6.73
CA ILE A 174 -19.42 -5.80 -7.70
C ILE A 174 -20.81 -5.89 -7.07
N GLY A 175 -20.96 -6.65 -5.99
CA GLY A 175 -22.20 -6.68 -5.21
C GLY A 175 -22.47 -5.41 -4.42
N LYS A 176 -21.42 -4.61 -4.18
CA LYS A 176 -21.51 -3.41 -3.33
C LYS A 176 -21.31 -2.09 -4.07
N TYR A 177 -20.44 -2.05 -5.07
CA TYR A 177 -20.08 -0.85 -5.81
C TYR A 177 -20.44 -0.96 -7.30
N THR A 178 -20.75 0.17 -7.93
CA THR A 178 -21.29 0.20 -9.31
C THR A 178 -20.22 0.10 -10.38
N LYS A 179 -19.03 0.64 -10.15
CA LYS A 179 -17.96 0.73 -11.16
C LYS A 179 -16.68 0.10 -10.60
N VAL A 180 -16.56 -1.19 -10.79
CA VAL A 180 -15.43 -2.00 -10.32
C VAL A 180 -14.64 -2.50 -11.51
N ILE A 181 -13.32 -2.37 -11.43
CA ILE A 181 -12.37 -2.92 -12.40
C ILE A 181 -11.40 -3.82 -11.62
N CYS A 182 -11.14 -5.00 -12.17
CA CYS A 182 -10.15 -5.95 -11.66
C CYS A 182 -9.05 -6.11 -12.71
N ARG A 183 -7.80 -6.05 -12.28
CA ARG A 183 -6.63 -6.11 -13.14
C ARG A 183 -5.59 -7.10 -12.62
N THR A 184 -5.17 -8.06 -13.46
CA THR A 184 -4.19 -9.12 -13.11
C THR A 184 -3.11 -9.27 -14.17
N ASP A 185 -2.99 -8.32 -15.10
CA ASP A 185 -2.20 -8.43 -16.32
C ASP A 185 -0.78 -7.83 -16.20
N TYR A 186 -0.36 -7.42 -15.01
CA TYR A 186 0.90 -6.70 -14.80
C TYR A 186 1.93 -7.49 -13.99
N MET A 187 1.50 -8.32 -13.04
CA MET A 187 2.38 -9.14 -12.21
C MET A 187 1.69 -10.44 -11.78
N LEU A 188 2.43 -11.56 -11.84
CA LEU A 188 1.95 -12.82 -11.32
C LEU A 188 1.86 -12.77 -9.79
N GLY A 189 0.79 -13.33 -9.24
CA GLY A 189 0.59 -13.38 -7.78
C GLY A 189 0.04 -12.11 -7.16
N ASP A 190 -0.41 -11.14 -7.97
CA ASP A 190 -1.02 -9.90 -7.50
C ASP A 190 -2.27 -9.53 -8.29
N VAL A 191 -3.17 -8.78 -7.68
CA VAL A 191 -4.38 -8.22 -8.29
C VAL A 191 -4.58 -6.78 -7.86
N THR A 192 -4.92 -5.90 -8.78
CA THR A 192 -5.37 -4.54 -8.47
C THR A 192 -6.87 -4.40 -8.72
N PHE A 193 -7.57 -3.84 -7.75
CA PHE A 193 -8.96 -3.43 -7.87
C PHE A 193 -9.05 -1.90 -7.92
N PHE A 194 -9.97 -1.42 -8.76
CA PHE A 194 -10.37 -0.02 -8.83
C PHE A 194 -11.87 0.08 -8.57
N ILE A 195 -12.26 1.08 -7.79
CA ILE A 195 -13.65 1.41 -7.54
C ILE A 195 -13.82 2.91 -7.84
N LEU A 196 -14.59 3.23 -8.88
CA LEU A 196 -14.81 4.59 -9.32
C LEU A 196 -16.15 5.14 -8.82
N LYS A 197 -16.18 6.47 -8.57
CA LYS A 197 -17.41 7.20 -8.22
C LYS A 197 -18.35 7.39 -9.39
#